data_0c62d9937cad73fb487ec2bc1784448e
#
_entry.id   0c62d9937cad73fb487ec2bc1784448e
#
_cell.length_a   1.000
_cell.length_b   1.000
_cell.length_c   1.000
_cell.angle_alpha   90.00
_cell.angle_beta   90.00
_cell.angle_gamma   90.00
#
_symmetry.space_group_name_H-M   'P 1'
#
loop_
_entity.id
_entity.type
_entity.pdbx_description
1 polymer ?
#
loop_
_entity_poly.entity_id
_entity_poly.type
_entity_poly.pdbx_seq_one_letter_code
_entity_poly.pdbx_strand_id
1 'polypeptide(L)'
;MRLFIQKRNVITCGYTALLITLNPSLSAHAENSYLLPNDISSQRLTDNQQVAGYNDEIINSQTRISGPLDIKKAVKNAVNWHPSITQEVSKLQEMAQKVDVAKAKYYPQISAGMNNGYTNTYSDAGYTPSLVVSVSQMLYDFGKVSSSVRAADSGVAQQQATVMLNIDQVAHDTAAAVVQVQGYQKLVEIAKAQVNSLQQIGDLIRQRNDAGASSLSDVVQTDTRVEGAQSTLLQYQAALERWKATLATYIGIGGIATVTDDVPQGMDAACAVSKIDYRSVPAVLAALAQAGQAQAQLDNANAQMLPTISLEPEMTHYLNDNYANSAVLNKTQYSAWVKVQMPIYQGGAMTASRDAAQQSLAAANAAIKTAQLDASQKLNASRDEAVNLAQSLGIQKRQQQLGEQTRALYQDQYLQLGSRPLLDLLNVDQEIYQARFSQVLTESQLRSLELDCLFSTGKMRTVFALENQNIQGVEIRP
;
A
#
# COMPACT_ATOMS: atom_id res chain seq x y z
N MET A 1 39.70 -8.18 48.46
CA MET A 1 40.35 -9.43 48.98
C MET A 1 39.90 -10.59 48.08
N ARG A 2 40.86 -11.31 47.57
CA ARG A 2 40.93 -12.45 46.63
C ARG A 2 41.11 -12.09 45.15
N LEU A 3 42.41 -12.06 44.79
CA LEU A 3 42.99 -12.34 43.50
C LEU A 3 42.55 -13.70 42.97
N PHE A 4 42.29 -13.80 41.67
CA PHE A 4 42.53 -15.04 40.94
C PHE A 4 43.37 -14.72 39.70
N ILE A 5 44.62 -15.17 39.77
CA ILE A 5 45.59 -15.25 38.68
C ILE A 5 45.26 -16.52 37.92
N GLN A 6 45.05 -16.43 36.61
CA GLN A 6 45.12 -17.63 35.76
C GLN A 6 45.84 -17.36 34.43
N LYS A 7 47.02 -17.92 34.40
CA LYS A 7 47.81 -18.54 33.32
C LYS A 7 47.85 -17.92 31.92
N ARG A 8 49.06 -17.42 31.62
CA ARG A 8 49.63 -17.26 30.29
C ARG A 8 49.54 -18.56 29.49
N ASN A 9 48.89 -18.53 28.33
CA ASN A 9 49.16 -19.47 27.25
C ASN A 9 49.87 -18.71 26.13
N VAL A 10 51.09 -19.12 25.90
CA VAL A 10 51.94 -18.78 24.76
C VAL A 10 51.31 -19.44 23.54
N ILE A 11 50.76 -18.65 22.63
CA ILE A 11 50.34 -19.16 21.31
C ILE A 11 51.51 -18.94 20.37
N THR A 12 52.18 -20.03 20.06
CA THR A 12 53.12 -20.17 18.96
C THR A 12 52.43 -19.82 17.63
N CYS A 13 53.00 -18.82 16.97
CA CYS A 13 52.60 -18.37 15.65
C CYS A 13 53.01 -19.44 14.62
N GLY A 14 52.05 -20.32 14.25
CA GLY A 14 52.21 -21.23 13.15
C GLY A 14 51.86 -20.51 11.84
N TYR A 15 52.81 -20.39 10.95
CA TYR A 15 52.62 -19.93 9.58
C TYR A 15 51.79 -20.98 8.83
N THR A 16 50.49 -20.79 8.74
CA THR A 16 49.65 -21.48 7.75
C THR A 16 49.49 -20.56 6.54
N ALA A 17 50.26 -20.87 5.49
CA ALA A 17 50.07 -20.30 4.19
C ALA A 17 48.66 -20.71 3.68
N LEU A 18 47.76 -19.75 3.62
CA LEU A 18 46.45 -19.92 3.00
C LEU A 18 46.62 -19.92 1.49
N LEU A 19 46.82 -21.14 0.92
CA LEU A 19 46.69 -21.38 -0.53
C LEU A 19 45.24 -21.17 -0.91
N ILE A 20 44.88 -19.98 -1.39
CA ILE A 20 43.62 -19.74 -2.10
C ILE A 20 43.76 -20.39 -3.47
N THR A 21 43.28 -21.63 -3.61
CA THR A 21 43.05 -22.25 -4.91
C THR A 21 41.87 -21.49 -5.54
N LEU A 22 42.16 -20.58 -6.44
CA LEU A 22 41.17 -20.01 -7.39
C LEU A 22 40.65 -21.16 -8.23
N ASN A 23 39.47 -21.65 -7.89
CA ASN A 23 38.69 -22.54 -8.72
C ASN A 23 37.95 -21.66 -9.76
N PRO A 24 38.28 -21.75 -11.08
CA PRO A 24 37.64 -20.93 -12.10
C PRO A 24 36.32 -21.54 -12.62
N SER A 25 35.47 -22.03 -11.72
CA SER A 25 34.17 -22.61 -12.10
C SER A 25 33.00 -22.14 -11.26
N LEU A 26 33.01 -20.85 -10.87
CA LEU A 26 31.76 -20.13 -10.52
C LEU A 26 31.51 -19.09 -11.60
N SER A 27 31.07 -19.54 -12.76
CA SER A 27 30.17 -18.77 -13.59
C SER A 27 28.83 -18.68 -12.86
N ALA A 28 28.79 -17.88 -11.78
CA ALA A 28 27.54 -17.33 -11.32
C ALA A 28 27.06 -16.38 -12.39
N HIS A 29 26.33 -16.91 -13.36
CA HIS A 29 25.38 -16.13 -14.13
C HIS A 29 24.31 -15.68 -13.15
N ALA A 30 24.58 -14.58 -12.42
CA ALA A 30 23.55 -13.70 -11.96
C ALA A 30 23.04 -13.04 -13.26
N GLU A 31 22.12 -13.71 -13.96
CA GLU A 31 21.28 -13.07 -14.94
C GLU A 31 20.51 -11.98 -14.17
N ASN A 32 21.04 -10.76 -14.28
CA ASN A 32 20.28 -9.56 -13.95
C ASN A 32 19.12 -9.51 -14.94
N SER A 33 17.98 -10.05 -14.55
CA SER A 33 16.74 -10.02 -15.33
C SER A 33 16.06 -8.63 -15.26
N TYR A 34 16.83 -7.56 -15.35
CA TYR A 34 16.27 -6.24 -15.61
C TYR A 34 16.12 -6.10 -17.12
N LEU A 35 14.90 -6.19 -17.62
CA LEU A 35 14.57 -5.85 -19.00
C LEU A 35 14.92 -4.38 -19.22
N LEU A 36 15.97 -4.11 -20.00
CA LEU A 36 16.24 -2.76 -20.46
C LEU A 36 15.12 -2.32 -21.42
N PRO A 37 14.75 -1.03 -21.48
CA PRO A 37 13.68 -0.53 -22.35
C PRO A 37 13.81 -0.97 -23.81
N ASN A 38 15.04 -1.15 -24.30
CA ASN A 38 15.32 -1.60 -25.66
C ASN A 38 15.20 -3.12 -25.87
N ASP A 39 15.05 -3.90 -24.80
CA ASP A 39 14.88 -5.36 -24.86
C ASP A 39 13.41 -5.80 -24.90
N ILE A 40 12.47 -4.85 -24.76
CA ILE A 40 11.03 -5.09 -24.86
C ILE A 40 10.65 -5.04 -26.34
N SER A 41 10.74 -6.17 -27.05
CA SER A 41 10.15 -6.31 -28.39
C SER A 41 8.83 -7.07 -28.28
N SER A 42 7.85 -6.73 -29.12
CA SER A 42 6.56 -7.43 -29.18
C SER A 42 6.73 -8.94 -29.48
N GLN A 43 7.81 -9.34 -30.12
CA GLN A 43 8.13 -10.75 -30.38
C GLN A 43 8.62 -11.48 -29.12
N ARG A 44 9.33 -10.80 -28.20
CA ARG A 44 9.73 -11.41 -26.92
C ARG A 44 8.57 -11.56 -25.92
N LEU A 45 7.53 -10.74 -26.06
CA LEU A 45 6.30 -10.89 -25.27
C LEU A 45 5.45 -12.09 -25.71
N THR A 46 5.63 -12.57 -26.94
CA THR A 46 4.93 -13.74 -27.48
C THR A 46 5.73 -15.05 -27.36
N ASP A 47 7.04 -14.98 -27.26
CA ASP A 47 7.86 -16.14 -26.89
C ASP A 47 7.78 -16.36 -25.38
N ASN A 48 7.26 -17.52 -24.97
CA ASN A 48 7.11 -17.99 -23.59
C ASN A 48 8.46 -18.12 -22.84
N GLN A 49 9.31 -17.11 -22.86
CA GLN A 49 10.41 -17.00 -21.92
C GLN A 49 9.84 -16.47 -20.62
N GLN A 50 9.55 -17.39 -19.70
CA GLN A 50 9.22 -17.10 -18.32
C GLN A 50 10.26 -16.13 -17.76
N VAL A 51 9.86 -14.90 -17.52
CA VAL A 51 10.58 -13.99 -16.63
C VAL A 51 10.64 -14.72 -15.29
N ALA A 52 11.82 -15.03 -14.81
CA ALA A 52 11.98 -15.77 -13.56
C ALA A 52 11.24 -15.04 -12.44
N GLY A 53 10.19 -15.68 -11.90
CA GLY A 53 9.33 -15.10 -10.87
C GLY A 53 7.95 -14.61 -11.32
N TYR A 54 7.64 -14.62 -12.62
CA TYR A 54 6.29 -14.34 -13.10
C TYR A 54 5.48 -15.64 -13.07
N ASN A 55 4.69 -15.84 -12.05
CA ASN A 55 3.65 -16.86 -12.05
C ASN A 55 2.46 -16.29 -12.83
N ASP A 56 2.08 -16.94 -13.93
CA ASP A 56 0.93 -16.56 -14.77
C ASP A 56 -0.42 -16.57 -13.99
N GLU A 57 -0.49 -17.24 -12.87
CA GLU A 57 -1.68 -17.29 -12.02
C GLU A 57 -1.54 -16.34 -10.80
N ILE A 58 -1.69 -15.05 -11.03
CA ILE A 58 -1.82 -14.06 -9.94
C ILE A 58 -3.11 -14.31 -9.13
N ILE A 59 -4.17 -14.79 -9.81
CA ILE A 59 -5.46 -15.10 -9.20
C ILE A 59 -5.65 -16.60 -9.30
N ASN A 60 -5.92 -17.26 -8.15
CA ASN A 60 -6.32 -18.66 -8.15
C ASN A 60 -7.72 -18.82 -8.78
N SER A 61 -7.77 -18.91 -10.10
CA SER A 61 -9.00 -18.97 -10.89
C SER A 61 -9.88 -20.20 -10.59
N GLN A 62 -9.29 -21.24 -9.98
CA GLN A 62 -10.00 -22.46 -9.60
C GLN A 62 -10.69 -22.34 -8.23
N THR A 63 -10.23 -21.45 -7.36
CA THR A 63 -10.82 -21.27 -6.05
C THR A 63 -12.05 -20.38 -6.15
N ARG A 64 -13.22 -20.94 -5.84
CA ARG A 64 -14.49 -20.20 -5.76
C ARG A 64 -15.07 -20.35 -4.36
N ILE A 65 -15.53 -19.24 -3.79
CA ILE A 65 -16.29 -19.26 -2.55
C ILE A 65 -17.76 -19.48 -2.90
N SER A 66 -18.28 -20.66 -2.58
CA SER A 66 -19.67 -21.05 -2.84
C SER A 66 -20.65 -20.61 -1.76
N GLY A 67 -20.16 -20.37 -0.52
CA GLY A 67 -20.97 -19.88 0.58
C GLY A 67 -21.00 -18.34 0.68
N PRO A 68 -21.90 -17.78 1.51
CA PRO A 68 -21.94 -16.34 1.73
C PRO A 68 -20.66 -15.87 2.43
N LEU A 69 -20.08 -14.78 1.92
CA LEU A 69 -18.84 -14.19 2.41
C LEU A 69 -19.15 -13.01 3.33
N ASP A 70 -18.66 -13.06 4.55
CA ASP A 70 -18.73 -11.94 5.50
C ASP A 70 -17.69 -10.87 5.19
N ILE A 71 -18.04 -9.59 5.43
CA ILE A 71 -17.18 -8.43 5.14
C ILE A 71 -15.84 -8.48 5.89
N LYS A 72 -15.82 -8.89 7.18
CA LYS A 72 -14.58 -9.02 7.95
C LYS A 72 -13.67 -10.10 7.37
N LYS A 73 -14.26 -11.23 6.97
CA LYS A 73 -13.54 -12.33 6.35
C LYS A 73 -12.99 -11.93 4.96
N ALA A 74 -13.77 -11.18 4.20
CA ALA A 74 -13.34 -10.63 2.90
C ALA A 74 -12.11 -9.74 3.06
N VAL A 75 -12.17 -8.76 3.97
CA VAL A 75 -11.06 -7.85 4.29
C VAL A 75 -9.83 -8.62 4.77
N LYS A 76 -10.02 -9.57 5.72
CA LYS A 76 -8.91 -10.38 6.22
C LYS A 76 -8.22 -11.19 5.12
N ASN A 77 -8.99 -11.80 4.21
CA ASN A 77 -8.44 -12.54 3.08
C ASN A 77 -7.66 -11.59 2.14
N ALA A 78 -8.22 -10.43 1.84
CA ALA A 78 -7.59 -9.44 0.96
C ALA A 78 -6.25 -8.95 1.53
N VAL A 79 -6.18 -8.52 2.79
CA VAL A 79 -4.93 -8.01 3.37
C VAL A 79 -3.85 -9.08 3.49
N ASN A 80 -4.22 -10.34 3.68
CA ASN A 80 -3.27 -11.45 3.75
C ASN A 80 -2.73 -11.87 2.37
N TRP A 81 -3.40 -11.52 1.29
CA TRP A 81 -3.03 -11.96 -0.06
C TRP A 81 -2.58 -10.82 -0.97
N HIS A 82 -3.10 -9.60 -0.83
CA HIS A 82 -2.97 -8.55 -1.84
C HIS A 82 -1.51 -8.17 -2.13
N PRO A 83 -1.05 -8.22 -3.40
CA PRO A 83 0.35 -8.03 -3.77
C PRO A 83 0.91 -6.65 -3.42
N SER A 84 0.07 -5.60 -3.35
CA SER A 84 0.52 -4.26 -2.97
C SER A 84 1.09 -4.21 -1.56
N ILE A 85 0.56 -5.03 -0.64
CA ILE A 85 1.08 -5.12 0.72
C ILE A 85 2.44 -5.83 0.71
N THR A 86 2.59 -6.93 -0.04
CA THR A 86 3.89 -7.59 -0.24
C THR A 86 4.94 -6.62 -0.78
N GLN A 87 4.56 -5.77 -1.74
CA GLN A 87 5.44 -4.73 -2.30
C GLN A 87 5.92 -3.75 -1.20
N GLU A 88 5.01 -3.22 -0.38
CA GLU A 88 5.38 -2.27 0.67
C GLU A 88 6.18 -2.93 1.80
N VAL A 89 5.89 -4.19 2.15
CA VAL A 89 6.68 -4.98 3.10
C VAL A 89 8.10 -5.23 2.57
N SER A 90 8.25 -5.53 1.28
CA SER A 90 9.57 -5.69 0.67
C SER A 90 10.38 -4.39 0.70
N LYS A 91 9.74 -3.23 0.47
CA LYS A 91 10.36 -1.92 0.64
C LYS A 91 10.76 -1.66 2.10
N LEU A 92 9.95 -2.12 3.06
CA LEU A 92 10.29 -2.00 4.47
C LEU A 92 11.57 -2.78 4.81
N GLN A 93 11.70 -3.99 4.28
CA GLN A 93 12.93 -4.79 4.42
C GLN A 93 14.13 -4.10 3.75
N GLU A 94 13.94 -3.52 2.56
CA GLU A 94 14.97 -2.71 1.88
C GLU A 94 15.43 -1.55 2.78
N MET A 95 14.50 -0.80 3.39
CA MET A 95 14.85 0.32 4.28
C MET A 95 15.59 -0.16 5.55
N ALA A 96 15.24 -1.32 6.09
CA ALA A 96 15.96 -1.92 7.20
C ALA A 96 17.43 -2.23 6.82
N GLN A 97 17.67 -2.77 5.63
CA GLN A 97 19.05 -3.00 5.14
C GLN A 97 19.82 -1.68 4.92
N LYS A 98 19.15 -0.59 4.54
CA LYS A 98 19.79 0.73 4.44
C LYS A 98 20.25 1.27 5.79
N VAL A 99 19.60 0.91 6.89
CA VAL A 99 20.09 1.20 8.24
C VAL A 99 21.40 0.47 8.50
N ASP A 100 21.50 -0.81 8.12
CA ASP A 100 22.73 -1.58 8.30
C ASP A 100 23.85 -1.05 7.42
N VAL A 101 23.56 -0.61 6.19
CA VAL A 101 24.52 0.11 5.32
C VAL A 101 25.00 1.40 5.99
N ALA A 102 24.12 2.17 6.63
CA ALA A 102 24.52 3.37 7.36
C ALA A 102 25.41 3.04 8.58
N LYS A 103 25.05 2.00 9.35
CA LYS A 103 25.82 1.50 10.51
C LYS A 103 27.16 0.91 10.11
N ALA A 104 27.30 0.34 8.91
CA ALA A 104 28.55 -0.23 8.42
C ALA A 104 29.70 0.79 8.41
N LYS A 105 29.42 2.09 8.33
CA LYS A 105 30.42 3.15 8.42
C LYS A 105 31.07 3.27 9.80
N TYR A 106 30.55 2.65 10.85
CA TYR A 106 31.18 2.55 12.14
C TYR A 106 32.31 1.49 12.21
N TYR A 107 32.30 0.56 11.26
CA TYR A 107 33.24 -0.57 11.21
C TYR A 107 34.41 -0.29 10.27
N PRO A 108 35.55 -1.01 10.43
CA PRO A 108 36.66 -0.88 9.52
C PRO A 108 36.26 -1.16 8.06
N GLN A 109 36.67 -0.27 7.18
CA GLN A 109 36.54 -0.45 5.73
C GLN A 109 37.88 -0.99 5.21
N ILE A 110 37.86 -2.20 4.65
CA ILE A 110 39.03 -2.88 4.11
C ILE A 110 38.93 -2.88 2.59
N SER A 111 40.00 -2.39 1.94
CA SER A 111 40.09 -2.42 0.48
C SER A 111 41.44 -3.03 0.06
N ALA A 112 41.39 -3.76 -1.06
CA ALA A 112 42.58 -4.27 -1.73
C ALA A 112 42.60 -3.82 -3.17
N GLY A 113 43.72 -3.35 -3.64
CA GLY A 113 43.89 -2.86 -5.00
C GLY A 113 45.26 -3.20 -5.58
N MET A 114 45.37 -3.06 -6.90
CA MET A 114 46.63 -3.18 -7.61
C MET A 114 46.91 -1.84 -8.29
N ASN A 115 48.04 -1.23 -7.95
CA ASN A 115 48.53 -0.06 -8.63
C ASN A 115 49.50 -0.51 -9.74
N ASN A 116 49.30 0.00 -10.92
CA ASN A 116 50.10 -0.36 -12.07
C ASN A 116 50.42 0.93 -12.82
N GLY A 117 51.66 1.39 -12.76
CA GLY A 117 52.03 2.66 -13.29
C GLY A 117 53.54 2.83 -13.46
N TYR A 118 53.92 3.92 -14.11
CA TYR A 118 55.27 4.35 -14.31
C TYR A 118 55.56 5.55 -13.40
N THR A 119 56.58 5.45 -12.55
CA THR A 119 56.96 6.56 -11.68
C THR A 119 58.37 7.00 -12.03
N ASN A 120 58.67 8.30 -11.96
CA ASN A 120 59.99 8.86 -12.09
C ASN A 120 60.41 9.65 -10.85
N THR A 121 59.90 9.23 -9.71
CA THR A 121 60.21 9.84 -8.40
C THR A 121 61.55 9.30 -7.94
N TYR A 122 62.61 10.12 -7.90
CA TYR A 122 64.00 9.78 -7.63
C TYR A 122 64.73 9.12 -8.83
N SER A 123 66.02 8.77 -8.64
CA SER A 123 66.96 8.27 -9.64
C SER A 123 66.54 6.98 -10.34
N ASP A 124 65.57 6.27 -9.82
CA ASP A 124 65.08 4.97 -10.33
C ASP A 124 63.67 5.13 -10.98
N ALA A 125 63.67 5.78 -12.13
CA ALA A 125 62.44 5.87 -12.93
C ALA A 125 62.10 4.54 -13.58
N GLY A 126 60.91 4.03 -13.36
CA GLY A 126 60.48 2.73 -13.92
C GLY A 126 59.03 2.35 -13.68
N TYR A 127 58.68 1.24 -14.27
CA TYR A 127 57.41 0.59 -14.08
C TYR A 127 57.34 -0.06 -12.69
N THR A 128 56.36 0.34 -11.86
CA THR A 128 56.23 -0.06 -10.44
C THR A 128 54.88 -0.67 -10.14
N PRO A 129 54.64 -1.94 -10.47
CA PRO A 129 53.42 -2.64 -10.07
C PRO A 129 53.45 -2.94 -8.58
N SER A 130 52.35 -2.67 -7.88
CA SER A 130 52.20 -2.93 -6.45
C SER A 130 50.79 -3.42 -6.07
N LEU A 131 50.75 -4.28 -5.07
CA LEU A 131 49.52 -4.66 -4.39
C LEU A 131 49.38 -3.79 -3.13
N VAL A 132 48.22 -3.18 -2.95
CA VAL A 132 47.93 -2.31 -1.81
C VAL A 132 46.73 -2.90 -1.04
N VAL A 133 46.88 -3.05 0.26
CA VAL A 133 45.78 -3.35 1.17
C VAL A 133 45.68 -2.19 2.14
N SER A 134 44.56 -1.54 2.15
CA SER A 134 44.29 -0.42 3.06
C SER A 134 43.08 -0.69 3.93
N VAL A 135 43.18 -0.27 5.19
CA VAL A 135 42.07 -0.29 6.14
C VAL A 135 41.80 1.14 6.56
N SER A 136 40.55 1.53 6.56
CA SER A 136 40.11 2.84 7.07
C SER A 136 39.12 2.62 8.19
N GLN A 137 39.47 3.04 9.40
CA GLN A 137 38.60 2.98 10.57
C GLN A 137 38.30 4.41 11.04
N MET A 138 37.05 4.81 10.95
CA MET A 138 36.57 6.04 11.55
C MET A 138 36.66 5.92 13.08
N LEU A 139 37.35 6.85 13.74
CA LEU A 139 37.48 6.95 15.19
C LEU A 139 36.47 7.95 15.76
N TYR A 140 36.33 9.11 15.11
CA TYR A 140 35.39 10.14 15.51
C TYR A 140 35.02 11.06 14.34
N ASP A 141 33.73 11.39 14.16
CA ASP A 141 33.25 12.12 13.01
C ASP A 141 32.27 13.26 13.34
N PHE A 142 32.13 13.62 14.61
CA PHE A 142 31.24 14.67 15.10
C PHE A 142 29.77 14.49 14.70
N GLY A 143 29.35 13.25 14.55
CA GLY A 143 27.92 12.92 14.30
C GLY A 143 27.53 12.71 12.84
N LYS A 144 28.46 12.62 11.89
CA LYS A 144 28.16 12.34 10.47
C LYS A 144 27.48 10.99 10.30
N VAL A 145 28.07 9.93 10.87
CA VAL A 145 27.51 8.59 10.75
C VAL A 145 26.24 8.45 11.61
N SER A 146 26.25 8.96 12.84
CA SER A 146 25.08 8.85 13.72
C SER A 146 23.85 9.58 13.16
N SER A 147 24.01 10.73 12.53
CA SER A 147 22.90 11.42 11.85
C SER A 147 22.44 10.68 10.58
N SER A 148 23.37 10.06 9.83
CA SER A 148 23.00 9.19 8.70
C SER A 148 22.20 7.97 9.14
N VAL A 149 22.58 7.34 10.29
CA VAL A 149 21.82 6.23 10.87
C VAL A 149 20.43 6.69 11.30
N ARG A 150 20.31 7.83 12.03
CA ARG A 150 19.01 8.38 12.41
C ARG A 150 18.12 8.70 11.20
N ALA A 151 18.71 9.21 10.11
CA ALA A 151 17.97 9.46 8.87
C ALA A 151 17.44 8.14 8.26
N ALA A 152 18.25 7.09 8.25
CA ALA A 152 17.84 5.77 7.77
C ALA A 152 16.77 5.13 8.68
N ASP A 153 16.91 5.21 10.01
CA ASP A 153 15.91 4.74 10.99
C ASP A 153 14.56 5.47 10.80
N SER A 154 14.60 6.79 10.58
CA SER A 154 13.39 7.55 10.27
C SER A 154 12.76 7.13 8.93
N GLY A 155 13.58 6.73 7.95
CA GLY A 155 13.11 6.14 6.69
C GLY A 155 12.40 4.79 6.91
N VAL A 156 12.87 3.95 7.84
CA VAL A 156 12.18 2.72 8.24
C VAL A 156 10.83 3.06 8.89
N ALA A 157 10.80 4.02 9.82
CA ALA A 157 9.56 4.44 10.47
C ALA A 157 8.53 5.00 9.46
N GLN A 158 8.98 5.77 8.46
CA GLN A 158 8.14 6.25 7.37
C GLN A 158 7.55 5.08 6.56
N GLN A 159 8.38 4.10 6.22
CA GLN A 159 7.94 2.94 5.44
C GLN A 159 6.99 2.04 6.25
N GLN A 160 7.18 1.90 7.57
CA GLN A 160 6.22 1.22 8.45
C GLN A 160 4.84 1.88 8.41
N ALA A 161 4.79 3.21 8.48
CA ALA A 161 3.55 3.95 8.35
C ALA A 161 2.92 3.79 6.95
N THR A 162 3.74 3.69 5.89
CA THR A 162 3.28 3.44 4.52
C THR A 162 2.69 2.03 4.37
N VAL A 163 3.28 1.01 4.99
CA VAL A 163 2.71 -0.35 5.04
C VAL A 163 1.34 -0.32 5.73
N MET A 164 1.21 0.35 6.88
CA MET A 164 -0.08 0.49 7.57
C MET A 164 -1.12 1.22 6.70
N LEU A 165 -0.72 2.28 6.01
CA LEU A 165 -1.60 3.00 5.09
C LEU A 165 -2.07 2.10 3.94
N ASN A 166 -1.19 1.29 3.38
CA ASN A 166 -1.55 0.36 2.30
C ASN A 166 -2.50 -0.75 2.80
N ILE A 167 -2.28 -1.27 4.01
CA ILE A 167 -3.20 -2.22 4.65
C ILE A 167 -4.58 -1.59 4.83
N ASP A 168 -4.64 -0.36 5.36
CA ASP A 168 -5.91 0.37 5.54
C ASP A 168 -6.59 0.62 4.19
N GLN A 169 -5.84 0.94 3.13
CA GLN A 169 -6.38 1.15 1.78
C GLN A 169 -6.97 -0.14 1.21
N VAL A 170 -6.24 -1.26 1.27
CA VAL A 170 -6.73 -2.57 0.79
C VAL A 170 -7.97 -3.00 1.59
N ALA A 171 -7.97 -2.78 2.90
CA ALA A 171 -9.11 -3.06 3.77
C ALA A 171 -10.33 -2.21 3.38
N HIS A 172 -10.15 -0.90 3.17
CA HIS A 172 -11.17 0.04 2.73
C HIS A 172 -11.77 -0.36 1.38
N ASP A 173 -10.93 -0.57 0.36
CA ASP A 173 -11.38 -0.86 -1.00
C ASP A 173 -12.09 -2.21 -1.08
N THR A 174 -11.61 -3.21 -0.32
CA THR A 174 -12.28 -4.50 -0.22
C THR A 174 -13.63 -4.38 0.48
N ALA A 175 -13.70 -3.65 1.60
CA ALA A 175 -14.95 -3.43 2.32
C ALA A 175 -15.95 -2.64 1.48
N ALA A 176 -15.51 -1.62 0.75
CA ALA A 176 -16.34 -0.85 -0.19
C ALA A 176 -16.88 -1.75 -1.31
N ALA A 177 -16.06 -2.64 -1.86
CA ALA A 177 -16.53 -3.61 -2.86
C ALA A 177 -17.58 -4.58 -2.29
N VAL A 178 -17.43 -5.04 -1.02
CA VAL A 178 -18.46 -5.84 -0.34
C VAL A 178 -19.77 -5.06 -0.21
N VAL A 179 -19.72 -3.80 0.24
CA VAL A 179 -20.89 -2.92 0.38
C VAL A 179 -21.62 -2.77 -0.96
N GLN A 180 -20.88 -2.60 -2.06
CA GLN A 180 -21.46 -2.54 -3.39
C GLN A 180 -22.15 -3.87 -3.77
N VAL A 181 -21.52 -5.02 -3.51
CA VAL A 181 -22.13 -6.33 -3.78
C VAL A 181 -23.42 -6.49 -2.96
N GLN A 182 -23.42 -6.13 -1.66
CA GLN A 182 -24.61 -6.15 -0.80
C GLN A 182 -25.74 -5.29 -1.40
N GLY A 183 -25.42 -4.07 -1.81
CA GLY A 183 -26.38 -3.16 -2.42
C GLY A 183 -26.98 -3.72 -3.71
N TYR A 184 -26.15 -4.20 -4.63
CA TYR A 184 -26.64 -4.76 -5.90
C TYR A 184 -27.37 -6.10 -5.73
N GLN A 185 -27.05 -6.92 -4.72
CA GLN A 185 -27.88 -8.08 -4.38
C GLN A 185 -29.32 -7.66 -4.03
N LYS A 186 -29.49 -6.66 -3.15
CA LYS A 186 -30.80 -6.11 -2.79
C LYS A 186 -31.51 -5.48 -3.99
N LEU A 187 -30.80 -4.71 -4.84
CA LEU A 187 -31.38 -4.11 -6.03
C LEU A 187 -31.92 -5.15 -7.02
N VAL A 188 -31.19 -6.25 -7.22
CA VAL A 188 -31.63 -7.37 -8.06
C VAL A 188 -32.89 -8.03 -7.49
N GLU A 189 -32.97 -8.22 -6.16
CA GLU A 189 -34.17 -8.76 -5.51
C GLU A 189 -35.40 -7.85 -5.68
N ILE A 190 -35.22 -6.55 -5.49
CA ILE A 190 -36.28 -5.55 -5.68
C ILE A 190 -36.72 -5.49 -7.15
N ALA A 191 -35.76 -5.54 -8.10
CA ALA A 191 -36.09 -5.53 -9.51
C ALA A 191 -36.85 -6.79 -9.96
N LYS A 192 -36.48 -7.97 -9.42
CA LYS A 192 -37.28 -9.21 -9.64
C LYS A 192 -38.69 -9.07 -9.09
N ALA A 193 -38.83 -8.50 -7.89
CA ALA A 193 -40.15 -8.26 -7.31
C ALA A 193 -40.98 -7.28 -8.15
N GLN A 194 -40.35 -6.24 -8.74
CA GLN A 194 -41.02 -5.31 -9.66
C GLN A 194 -41.54 -6.02 -10.93
N VAL A 195 -40.70 -6.82 -11.57
CA VAL A 195 -41.08 -7.59 -12.76
C VAL A 195 -42.27 -8.48 -12.41
N ASN A 196 -42.23 -9.23 -11.31
CA ASN A 196 -43.32 -10.10 -10.88
C ASN A 196 -44.63 -9.33 -10.60
N SER A 197 -44.52 -8.15 -9.94
CA SER A 197 -45.69 -7.28 -9.69
C SER A 197 -46.34 -6.83 -10.98
N LEU A 198 -45.54 -6.34 -11.93
CA LEU A 198 -46.06 -5.87 -13.24
C LEU A 198 -46.61 -7.02 -14.09
N GLN A 199 -46.02 -8.21 -14.04
CA GLN A 199 -46.56 -9.41 -14.70
C GLN A 199 -47.96 -9.78 -14.17
N GLN A 200 -48.12 -9.78 -12.83
CA GLN A 200 -49.43 -10.04 -12.20
C GLN A 200 -50.48 -9.00 -12.63
N ILE A 201 -50.12 -7.71 -12.68
CA ILE A 201 -51.00 -6.67 -13.21
C ILE A 201 -51.32 -6.95 -14.69
N GLY A 202 -50.32 -7.30 -15.50
CA GLY A 202 -50.50 -7.63 -16.91
C GLY A 202 -51.46 -8.78 -17.16
N ASP A 203 -51.33 -9.87 -16.37
CA ASP A 203 -52.23 -11.02 -16.46
C ASP A 203 -53.70 -10.63 -16.14
N LEU A 204 -53.89 -9.82 -15.11
CA LEU A 204 -55.17 -9.29 -14.72
C LEU A 204 -55.79 -8.43 -15.85
N ILE A 205 -54.98 -7.57 -16.47
CA ILE A 205 -55.43 -6.68 -17.55
C ILE A 205 -55.80 -7.47 -18.82
N ARG A 206 -55.04 -8.51 -19.16
CA ARG A 206 -55.40 -9.43 -20.27
C ARG A 206 -56.72 -10.13 -20.01
N GLN A 207 -56.96 -10.67 -18.82
CA GLN A 207 -58.25 -11.27 -18.45
C GLN A 207 -59.42 -10.27 -18.56
N ARG A 208 -59.21 -9.03 -18.13
CA ARG A 208 -60.23 -7.97 -18.25
C ARG A 208 -60.47 -7.55 -19.72
N ASN A 209 -59.44 -7.54 -20.55
CA ASN A 209 -59.58 -7.26 -21.98
C ASN A 209 -60.37 -8.37 -22.69
N ASP A 210 -60.07 -9.64 -22.39
CA ASP A 210 -60.80 -10.79 -22.95
C ASP A 210 -62.27 -10.78 -22.53
N ALA A 211 -62.58 -10.25 -21.35
CA ALA A 211 -63.93 -10.04 -20.86
C ALA A 211 -64.58 -8.72 -21.39
N GLY A 212 -63.87 -7.94 -22.21
CA GLY A 212 -64.38 -6.65 -22.75
C GLY A 212 -64.39 -5.50 -21.73
N ALA A 213 -63.72 -5.66 -20.55
CA ALA A 213 -63.70 -4.69 -19.45
C ALA A 213 -62.40 -3.84 -19.38
N SER A 214 -61.48 -4.03 -20.32
CA SER A 214 -60.26 -3.22 -20.49
C SER A 214 -59.91 -3.06 -21.94
N SER A 215 -59.16 -2.01 -22.30
CA SER A 215 -58.76 -1.73 -23.67
C SER A 215 -57.49 -2.49 -24.07
N LEU A 216 -57.29 -2.73 -25.38
CA LEU A 216 -56.04 -3.27 -25.90
C LEU A 216 -54.84 -2.34 -25.60
N SER A 217 -55.07 -1.02 -25.54
CA SER A 217 -54.04 -0.06 -25.18
C SER A 217 -53.53 -0.25 -23.73
N ASP A 218 -54.39 -0.68 -22.80
CA ASP A 218 -54.02 -0.99 -21.44
C ASP A 218 -53.10 -2.21 -21.38
N VAL A 219 -53.37 -3.23 -22.20
CA VAL A 219 -52.49 -4.42 -22.32
C VAL A 219 -51.11 -4.02 -22.83
N VAL A 220 -51.05 -3.32 -23.97
CA VAL A 220 -49.79 -2.90 -24.59
C VAL A 220 -48.97 -1.98 -23.64
N GLN A 221 -49.66 -1.08 -22.93
CA GLN A 221 -49.00 -0.20 -21.96
C GLN A 221 -48.39 -0.98 -20.78
N THR A 222 -49.13 -1.97 -20.27
CA THR A 222 -48.63 -2.82 -19.19
C THR A 222 -47.44 -3.67 -19.65
N ASP A 223 -47.52 -4.27 -20.85
CA ASP A 223 -46.42 -5.02 -21.44
C ASP A 223 -45.16 -4.14 -21.62
N THR A 224 -45.31 -2.88 -22.04
CA THR A 224 -44.21 -1.91 -22.12
C THR A 224 -43.56 -1.68 -20.75
N ARG A 225 -44.35 -1.61 -19.67
CA ARG A 225 -43.81 -1.48 -18.31
C ARG A 225 -43.06 -2.74 -17.84
N VAL A 226 -43.55 -3.95 -18.19
CA VAL A 226 -42.88 -5.22 -17.90
C VAL A 226 -41.51 -5.27 -18.57
N GLU A 227 -41.43 -4.94 -19.88
CA GLU A 227 -40.16 -4.92 -20.62
C GLU A 227 -39.19 -3.89 -20.05
N GLY A 228 -39.65 -2.72 -19.64
CA GLY A 228 -38.83 -1.72 -18.95
C GLY A 228 -38.25 -2.22 -17.60
N ALA A 229 -39.08 -2.93 -16.83
CA ALA A 229 -38.64 -3.53 -15.56
C ALA A 229 -37.66 -4.69 -15.80
N GLN A 230 -37.83 -5.52 -16.82
CA GLN A 230 -36.90 -6.57 -17.21
C GLN A 230 -35.53 -5.98 -17.60
N SER A 231 -35.55 -4.90 -18.40
CA SER A 231 -34.31 -4.18 -18.74
C SER A 231 -33.56 -3.68 -17.50
N THR A 232 -34.29 -3.11 -16.54
CA THR A 232 -33.71 -2.65 -15.24
C THR A 232 -33.13 -3.81 -14.45
N LEU A 233 -33.81 -4.95 -14.40
CA LEU A 233 -33.30 -6.17 -13.74
C LEU A 233 -31.99 -6.62 -14.35
N LEU A 234 -31.89 -6.69 -15.68
CA LEU A 234 -30.63 -7.09 -16.37
C LEU A 234 -29.50 -6.12 -16.11
N GLN A 235 -29.77 -4.82 -16.03
CA GLN A 235 -28.76 -3.81 -15.68
C GLN A 235 -28.20 -4.03 -14.27
N TYR A 236 -29.06 -4.27 -13.27
CA TYR A 236 -28.61 -4.55 -11.91
C TYR A 236 -27.88 -5.89 -11.80
N GLN A 237 -28.30 -6.92 -12.53
CA GLN A 237 -27.58 -8.19 -12.60
C GLN A 237 -26.16 -8.01 -13.16
N ALA A 238 -26.03 -7.28 -14.27
CA ALA A 238 -24.73 -6.99 -14.86
C ALA A 238 -23.80 -6.20 -13.90
N ALA A 239 -24.35 -5.23 -13.18
CA ALA A 239 -23.62 -4.47 -12.17
C ALA A 239 -23.20 -5.36 -10.97
N LEU A 240 -24.08 -6.26 -10.52
CA LEU A 240 -23.77 -7.23 -9.47
C LEU A 240 -22.60 -8.13 -9.87
N GLU A 241 -22.63 -8.72 -11.06
CA GLU A 241 -21.54 -9.60 -11.52
C GLU A 241 -20.22 -8.82 -11.67
N ARG A 242 -20.26 -7.58 -12.13
CA ARG A 242 -19.07 -6.72 -12.17
C ARG A 242 -18.47 -6.50 -10.78
N TRP A 243 -19.29 -6.17 -9.77
CA TRP A 243 -18.79 -5.95 -8.41
C TRP A 243 -18.30 -7.23 -7.72
N LYS A 244 -18.94 -8.38 -8.01
CA LYS A 244 -18.44 -9.69 -7.58
C LYS A 244 -17.05 -9.99 -8.19
N ALA A 245 -16.85 -9.69 -9.47
CA ALA A 245 -15.56 -9.86 -10.11
C ALA A 245 -14.50 -8.93 -9.50
N THR A 246 -14.86 -7.66 -9.23
CA THR A 246 -13.96 -6.71 -8.54
C THR A 246 -13.57 -7.23 -7.16
N LEU A 247 -14.54 -7.66 -6.35
CA LEU A 247 -14.28 -8.20 -5.01
C LEU A 247 -13.43 -9.48 -5.08
N ALA A 248 -13.70 -10.38 -6.03
CA ALA A 248 -12.90 -11.58 -6.25
C ALA A 248 -11.43 -11.25 -6.56
N THR A 249 -11.20 -10.20 -7.34
CA THR A 249 -9.84 -9.70 -7.65
C THR A 249 -9.13 -9.18 -6.39
N TYR A 250 -9.80 -8.43 -5.52
CA TYR A 250 -9.18 -7.96 -4.26
C TYR A 250 -8.79 -9.11 -3.32
N ILE A 251 -9.52 -10.23 -3.35
CA ILE A 251 -9.27 -11.39 -2.49
C ILE A 251 -8.35 -12.41 -3.16
N GLY A 252 -8.10 -12.31 -4.47
CA GLY A 252 -7.23 -13.22 -5.22
C GLY A 252 -7.87 -14.56 -5.57
N ILE A 253 -9.18 -14.59 -5.83
CA ILE A 253 -9.94 -15.82 -6.15
C ILE A 253 -10.72 -15.71 -7.44
N GLY A 254 -11.10 -16.86 -8.01
CA GLY A 254 -11.79 -16.92 -9.30
C GLY A 254 -13.28 -16.54 -9.28
N GLY A 255 -13.91 -16.36 -8.12
CA GLY A 255 -15.31 -15.92 -8.04
C GLY A 255 -15.95 -16.06 -6.67
N ILE A 256 -17.03 -15.31 -6.48
CA ILE A 256 -17.82 -15.24 -5.25
C ILE A 256 -19.29 -15.45 -5.59
N ALA A 257 -19.99 -16.32 -4.86
CA ALA A 257 -21.40 -16.54 -5.07
C ALA A 257 -22.25 -15.39 -4.50
N THR A 258 -22.15 -15.16 -3.19
CA THR A 258 -22.92 -14.14 -2.46
C THR A 258 -22.11 -13.56 -1.31
N VAL A 259 -22.53 -12.40 -0.80
CA VAL A 259 -22.03 -11.81 0.45
C VAL A 259 -23.17 -11.72 1.47
N THR A 260 -22.84 -11.78 2.76
CA THR A 260 -23.79 -11.53 3.85
C THR A 260 -24.10 -10.03 3.95
N ASP A 261 -25.25 -9.67 4.54
CA ASP A 261 -25.61 -8.27 4.79
C ASP A 261 -25.13 -7.74 6.15
N ASP A 262 -24.19 -8.45 6.77
CA ASP A 262 -23.66 -8.09 8.08
C ASP A 262 -22.77 -6.85 8.00
N VAL A 263 -22.92 -5.97 9.01
CA VAL A 263 -22.12 -4.77 9.20
C VAL A 263 -21.25 -4.95 10.45
N PRO A 264 -19.95 -4.66 10.39
CA PRO A 264 -19.07 -4.77 11.55
C PRO A 264 -19.50 -3.82 12.68
N GLN A 265 -19.40 -4.29 13.92
CA GLN A 265 -19.67 -3.45 15.08
C GLN A 265 -18.71 -2.23 15.08
N GLY A 266 -19.27 -1.06 15.32
CA GLY A 266 -18.53 0.21 15.33
C GLY A 266 -18.44 0.91 13.98
N MET A 267 -18.91 0.31 12.88
CA MET A 267 -19.00 0.97 11.59
C MET A 267 -20.11 2.04 11.59
N ASP A 268 -21.29 1.73 12.12
CA ASP A 268 -22.43 2.67 12.19
C ASP A 268 -22.09 3.97 12.95
N ALA A 269 -21.16 3.91 13.92
CA ALA A 269 -20.71 5.05 14.70
C ALA A 269 -19.42 5.69 14.17
N ALA A 270 -18.90 5.24 13.04
CA ALA A 270 -17.61 5.67 12.50
C ALA A 270 -17.52 7.18 12.27
N CYS A 271 -18.58 7.79 11.77
CA CYS A 271 -18.66 9.23 11.51
C CYS A 271 -19.05 10.06 12.73
N ALA A 272 -19.41 9.46 13.87
CA ALA A 272 -19.77 10.18 15.09
C ALA A 272 -18.55 10.73 15.87
N VAL A 273 -17.32 10.51 15.37
CA VAL A 273 -16.08 10.96 15.99
C VAL A 273 -15.98 12.48 15.92
N SER A 274 -15.91 13.14 17.09
CA SER A 274 -15.79 14.61 17.18
C SER A 274 -14.36 15.12 17.00
N LYS A 275 -13.34 14.31 17.30
CA LYS A 275 -11.93 14.69 17.22
C LYS A 275 -11.09 13.52 16.73
N ILE A 276 -10.23 13.78 15.73
CA ILE A 276 -9.29 12.79 15.21
C ILE A 276 -8.11 12.62 16.18
N ASP A 277 -7.76 11.39 16.48
CA ASP A 277 -6.45 11.07 17.03
C ASP A 277 -5.46 10.87 15.88
N TYR A 278 -4.68 11.90 15.60
CA TYR A 278 -3.70 11.85 14.50
C TYR A 278 -2.60 10.81 14.69
N ARG A 279 -2.45 10.23 15.90
CA ARG A 279 -1.47 9.16 16.17
C ARG A 279 -1.90 7.82 15.58
N SER A 280 -3.19 7.65 15.32
CA SER A 280 -3.72 6.44 14.68
C SER A 280 -3.77 6.53 13.15
N VAL A 281 -3.56 7.73 12.56
CA VAL A 281 -3.67 7.98 11.12
C VAL A 281 -2.32 7.72 10.42
N PRO A 282 -2.17 6.66 9.61
CA PRO A 282 -0.88 6.28 9.03
C PRO A 282 -0.25 7.36 8.15
N ALA A 283 -1.06 8.11 7.40
CA ALA A 283 -0.57 9.21 6.56
C ALA A 283 0.12 10.32 7.40
N VAL A 284 -0.41 10.63 8.60
CA VAL A 284 0.19 11.60 9.52
C VAL A 284 1.47 11.03 10.14
N LEU A 285 1.47 9.73 10.50
CA LEU A 285 2.67 9.06 11.01
C LEU A 285 3.79 9.03 9.98
N ALA A 286 3.49 8.79 8.70
CA ALA A 286 4.46 8.85 7.61
C ALA A 286 5.06 10.26 7.46
N ALA A 287 4.23 11.31 7.54
CA ALA A 287 4.71 12.69 7.48
C ALA A 287 5.58 13.07 8.70
N LEU A 288 5.23 12.59 9.91
CA LEU A 288 6.05 12.77 11.10
C LEU A 288 7.43 12.08 10.97
N ALA A 289 7.46 10.86 10.46
CA ALA A 289 8.71 10.14 10.22
C ALA A 289 9.57 10.84 9.15
N GLN A 290 8.94 11.37 8.09
CA GLN A 290 9.63 12.17 7.07
C GLN A 290 10.26 13.45 7.67
N ALA A 291 9.58 14.12 8.60
CA ALA A 291 10.14 15.27 9.29
C ALA A 291 11.35 14.88 10.17
N GLY A 292 11.26 13.73 10.85
CA GLY A 292 12.42 13.15 11.58
C GLY A 292 13.59 12.85 10.67
N GLN A 293 13.36 12.33 9.48
CA GLN A 293 14.38 12.10 8.47
C GLN A 293 15.03 13.41 8.00
N ALA A 294 14.22 14.43 7.69
CA ALA A 294 14.71 15.74 7.27
C ALA A 294 15.53 16.43 8.38
N GLN A 295 15.14 16.28 9.66
CA GLN A 295 15.91 16.77 10.80
C GLN A 295 17.29 16.07 10.88
N ALA A 296 17.31 14.75 10.74
CA ALA A 296 18.57 14.00 10.76
C ALA A 296 19.48 14.33 9.55
N GLN A 297 18.88 14.66 8.39
CA GLN A 297 19.63 15.15 7.23
C GLN A 297 20.24 16.54 7.48
N LEU A 298 19.51 17.44 8.15
CA LEU A 298 20.05 18.75 8.55
C LEU A 298 21.20 18.58 9.56
N ASP A 299 21.07 17.69 10.56
CA ASP A 299 22.14 17.36 11.49
C ASP A 299 23.36 16.81 10.76
N ASN A 300 23.14 15.95 9.75
CA ASN A 300 24.22 15.42 8.90
C ASN A 300 24.91 16.53 8.10
N ALA A 301 24.16 17.44 7.47
CA ALA A 301 24.71 18.56 6.74
C ALA A 301 25.57 19.48 7.63
N ASN A 302 25.14 19.72 8.85
CA ASN A 302 25.94 20.45 9.85
C ASN A 302 27.21 19.67 10.24
N ALA A 303 27.11 18.37 10.47
CA ALA A 303 28.24 17.51 10.81
C ALA A 303 29.28 17.43 9.68
N GLN A 304 28.87 17.48 8.41
CA GLN A 304 29.78 17.48 7.27
C GLN A 304 30.79 18.65 7.27
N MET A 305 30.48 19.75 7.94
CA MET A 305 31.38 20.90 8.11
C MET A 305 32.47 20.67 9.16
N LEU A 306 32.35 19.63 9.98
CA LEU A 306 33.25 19.32 11.07
C LEU A 306 34.33 18.31 10.64
N PRO A 307 35.46 18.20 11.37
CA PRO A 307 36.49 17.25 11.01
C PRO A 307 36.04 15.79 11.13
N THR A 308 36.78 14.90 10.46
CA THR A 308 36.69 13.43 10.66
C THR A 308 38.08 12.94 11.07
N ILE A 309 38.10 12.11 12.07
CA ILE A 309 39.34 11.48 12.59
C ILE A 309 39.27 10.00 12.24
N SER A 310 40.25 9.53 11.47
CA SER A 310 40.36 8.13 11.05
C SER A 310 41.72 7.54 11.37
N LEU A 311 41.76 6.23 11.54
CA LEU A 311 42.98 5.43 11.58
C LEU A 311 43.09 4.69 10.24
N GLU A 312 44.22 4.90 9.55
CA GLU A 312 44.45 4.40 8.20
C GLU A 312 45.74 3.57 8.12
N PRO A 313 45.77 2.30 8.55
CA PRO A 313 46.86 1.39 8.25
C PRO A 313 46.78 0.93 6.79
N GLU A 314 47.98 0.88 6.17
CA GLU A 314 48.16 0.47 4.79
C GLU A 314 49.36 -0.47 4.66
N MET A 315 49.26 -1.46 3.82
CA MET A 315 50.32 -2.35 3.40
C MET A 315 50.45 -2.27 1.88
N THR A 316 51.65 -1.95 1.42
CA THR A 316 51.99 -1.95 -0.01
C THR A 316 53.06 -3.01 -0.27
N HIS A 317 52.79 -3.93 -1.21
CA HIS A 317 53.76 -4.94 -1.66
C HIS A 317 54.12 -4.67 -3.12
N TYR A 318 55.37 -4.33 -3.38
CA TYR A 318 55.90 -4.09 -4.73
C TYR A 318 56.25 -5.42 -5.40
N LEU A 319 55.83 -5.57 -6.66
CA LEU A 319 56.01 -6.80 -7.43
C LEU A 319 57.38 -6.86 -8.14
N ASN A 320 58.06 -5.72 -8.24
CA ASN A 320 59.43 -5.61 -8.77
C ASN A 320 60.32 -4.74 -7.87
N ASP A 321 61.55 -4.49 -8.27
CA ASP A 321 62.55 -3.71 -7.48
C ASP A 321 62.66 -2.24 -7.96
N ASN A 322 61.74 -1.75 -8.80
CA ASN A 322 61.76 -0.39 -9.32
C ASN A 322 61.00 0.63 -8.44
N TYR A 323 60.87 0.37 -7.14
CA TYR A 323 60.27 1.29 -6.17
C TYR A 323 61.34 2.18 -5.51
N ALA A 324 60.96 3.33 -5.00
CA ALA A 324 61.83 4.29 -4.38
C ALA A 324 62.61 3.67 -3.18
N ASN A 325 63.93 3.82 -3.17
CA ASN A 325 64.82 3.29 -2.16
C ASN A 325 64.83 1.75 -2.04
N SER A 326 64.65 1.05 -3.15
CA SER A 326 64.58 -0.43 -3.20
C SER A 326 65.86 -1.11 -2.67
N ALA A 327 67.01 -0.43 -2.67
CA ALA A 327 68.25 -0.91 -2.09
C ALA A 327 68.24 -1.00 -0.55
N VAL A 328 67.36 -0.27 0.13
CA VAL A 328 67.29 -0.14 1.59
C VAL A 328 65.96 -0.62 2.15
N LEU A 329 64.88 -0.42 1.45
CA LEU A 329 63.52 -0.76 1.90
C LEU A 329 63.08 -2.14 1.40
N ASN A 330 62.30 -2.85 2.22
CA ASN A 330 61.70 -4.10 1.82
C ASN A 330 60.59 -3.92 0.75
N LYS A 331 60.37 -4.94 -0.09
CA LYS A 331 59.24 -4.96 -1.06
C LYS A 331 57.87 -4.78 -0.41
N THR A 332 57.73 -5.20 0.85
CA THR A 332 56.53 -5.02 1.64
C THR A 332 56.74 -3.87 2.62
N GLN A 333 55.95 -2.84 2.49
CA GLN A 333 55.99 -1.65 3.31
C GLN A 333 54.69 -1.51 4.08
N TYR A 334 54.78 -1.07 5.33
CA TYR A 334 53.63 -0.83 6.22
C TYR A 334 53.65 0.62 6.66
N SER A 335 52.47 1.22 6.64
CA SER A 335 52.25 2.55 7.23
C SER A 335 50.96 2.55 8.05
N ALA A 336 50.86 3.40 9.06
CA ALA A 336 49.68 3.61 9.83
C ALA A 336 49.58 5.08 10.22
N TRP A 337 48.48 5.72 9.89
CA TRP A 337 48.26 7.13 10.12
C TRP A 337 46.99 7.38 10.91
N VAL A 338 47.06 8.28 11.89
CA VAL A 338 45.87 8.94 12.40
C VAL A 338 45.66 10.19 11.55
N LYS A 339 44.61 10.19 10.76
CA LYS A 339 44.29 11.25 9.80
C LYS A 339 43.16 12.12 10.35
N VAL A 340 43.35 13.43 10.37
CA VAL A 340 42.31 14.42 10.67
C VAL A 340 42.01 15.19 9.39
N GLN A 341 40.81 15.07 8.89
CA GLN A 341 40.42 15.72 7.66
C GLN A 341 39.19 16.61 7.88
N MET A 342 39.29 17.89 7.53
CA MET A 342 38.24 18.87 7.65
C MET A 342 38.13 19.65 6.32
N PRO A 343 36.96 19.72 5.69
CA PRO A 343 36.78 20.59 4.53
C PRO A 343 36.70 22.06 5.00
N ILE A 344 37.65 22.90 4.52
CA ILE A 344 37.66 24.32 4.89
C ILE A 344 36.84 25.16 3.94
N TYR A 345 36.93 24.90 2.62
CA TYR A 345 36.19 25.62 1.61
C TYR A 345 35.93 24.74 0.39
N GLN A 346 34.68 24.70 -0.07
CA GLN A 346 34.24 23.93 -1.23
C GLN A 346 33.32 24.79 -2.13
N GLY A 347 33.74 26.05 -2.46
CA GLY A 347 32.97 26.89 -3.32
C GLY A 347 31.56 27.24 -2.82
N GLY A 348 31.32 27.23 -1.52
CA GLY A 348 30.00 27.47 -0.92
C GLY A 348 29.07 26.26 -0.87
N ALA A 349 29.48 25.06 -1.37
CA ALA A 349 28.62 23.88 -1.43
C ALA A 349 28.11 23.43 -0.06
N MET A 350 28.92 23.50 0.99
CA MET A 350 28.54 23.08 2.34
C MET A 350 27.44 23.95 2.95
N THR A 351 27.56 25.27 2.80
CA THR A 351 26.54 26.22 3.29
C THR A 351 25.24 26.06 2.51
N ALA A 352 25.31 25.92 1.20
CA ALA A 352 24.14 25.69 0.35
C ALA A 352 23.46 24.33 0.68
N SER A 353 24.23 23.28 0.97
CA SER A 353 23.70 21.98 1.38
C SER A 353 22.96 22.06 2.73
N ARG A 354 23.54 22.75 3.72
CA ARG A 354 22.88 23.00 5.01
C ARG A 354 21.57 23.78 4.82
N ASP A 355 21.62 24.87 4.06
CA ASP A 355 20.46 25.72 3.84
C ASP A 355 19.35 24.97 3.07
N ALA A 356 19.71 24.12 2.10
CA ALA A 356 18.78 23.23 1.41
C ALA A 356 18.15 22.21 2.39
N ALA A 357 18.92 21.59 3.29
CA ALA A 357 18.41 20.69 4.31
C ALA A 357 17.48 21.39 5.30
N GLN A 358 17.76 22.65 5.64
CA GLN A 358 16.87 23.46 6.50
C GLN A 358 15.52 23.72 5.81
N GLN A 359 15.51 24.03 4.51
CA GLN A 359 14.27 24.21 3.75
C GLN A 359 13.51 22.88 3.60
N SER A 360 14.23 21.77 3.44
CA SER A 360 13.62 20.43 3.42
C SER A 360 12.91 20.09 4.73
N LEU A 361 13.51 20.43 5.87
CA LEU A 361 12.87 20.28 7.18
C LEU A 361 11.62 21.16 7.32
N ALA A 362 11.69 22.42 6.87
CA ALA A 362 10.53 23.31 6.88
C ALA A 362 9.37 22.76 6.00
N ALA A 363 9.69 22.22 4.82
CA ALA A 363 8.73 21.56 3.94
C ALA A 363 8.12 20.31 4.59
N ALA A 364 8.92 19.47 5.23
CA ALA A 364 8.44 18.27 5.92
C ALA A 364 7.52 18.61 7.12
N ASN A 365 7.83 19.67 7.88
CA ASN A 365 6.97 20.16 8.94
C ASN A 365 5.62 20.73 8.41
N ALA A 366 5.63 21.34 7.22
CA ALA A 366 4.40 21.75 6.55
C ALA A 366 3.59 20.52 6.07
N ALA A 367 4.25 19.47 5.59
CA ALA A 367 3.60 18.23 5.15
C ALA A 367 2.81 17.53 6.29
N ILE A 368 3.29 17.60 7.54
CA ILE A 368 2.52 17.10 8.70
C ILE A 368 1.18 17.82 8.80
N LYS A 369 1.19 19.15 8.70
CA LYS A 369 -0.04 19.95 8.78
C LYS A 369 -0.98 19.66 7.61
N THR A 370 -0.44 19.47 6.41
CA THR A 370 -1.21 19.07 5.23
C THR A 370 -1.88 17.72 5.45
N ALA A 371 -1.15 16.71 5.92
CA ALA A 371 -1.73 15.39 6.21
C ALA A 371 -2.84 15.44 7.28
N GLN A 372 -2.68 16.29 8.30
CA GLN A 372 -3.72 16.51 9.32
C GLN A 372 -4.95 17.21 8.74
N LEU A 373 -4.75 18.22 7.88
CA LEU A 373 -5.84 18.92 7.20
C LEU A 373 -6.61 17.99 6.28
N ASP A 374 -5.92 17.17 5.49
CA ASP A 374 -6.52 16.21 4.57
C ASP A 374 -7.38 15.18 5.32
N ALA A 375 -6.86 14.63 6.42
CA ALA A 375 -7.63 13.71 7.26
C ALA A 375 -8.88 14.38 7.86
N SER A 376 -8.73 15.60 8.35
CA SER A 376 -9.84 16.39 8.92
C SER A 376 -10.89 16.75 7.87
N GLN A 377 -10.45 17.19 6.69
CA GLN A 377 -11.35 17.54 5.58
C GLN A 377 -12.15 16.31 5.13
N LYS A 378 -11.49 15.15 4.92
CA LYS A 378 -12.18 13.92 4.54
C LYS A 378 -13.20 13.50 5.58
N LEU A 379 -12.83 13.47 6.87
CA LEU A 379 -13.77 13.12 7.94
C LEU A 379 -14.96 14.07 7.97
N ASN A 380 -14.74 15.40 7.91
CA ASN A 380 -15.82 16.36 7.97
C ASN A 380 -16.77 16.23 6.78
N ALA A 381 -16.23 16.07 5.55
CA ALA A 381 -17.03 15.89 4.35
C ALA A 381 -17.88 14.61 4.43
N SER A 382 -17.26 13.47 4.77
CA SER A 382 -17.99 12.20 4.89
C SER A 382 -19.01 12.21 6.01
N ARG A 383 -18.69 12.84 7.16
CA ARG A 383 -19.63 12.96 8.28
C ARG A 383 -20.84 13.81 7.93
N ASP A 384 -20.64 15.00 7.34
CA ASP A 384 -21.72 15.93 7.04
C ASP A 384 -22.65 15.35 5.96
N GLU A 385 -22.09 14.63 4.96
CA GLU A 385 -22.87 13.88 3.97
C GLU A 385 -23.62 12.72 4.62
N ALA A 386 -22.98 11.92 5.48
CA ALA A 386 -23.62 10.78 6.17
C ALA A 386 -24.83 11.22 7.01
N VAL A 387 -24.75 12.34 7.74
CA VAL A 387 -25.85 12.89 8.52
C VAL A 387 -27.05 13.22 7.61
N ASN A 388 -26.82 13.87 6.47
CA ASN A 388 -27.88 14.22 5.53
C ASN A 388 -28.49 12.98 4.86
N LEU A 389 -27.68 11.99 4.48
CA LEU A 389 -28.17 10.75 3.89
C LEU A 389 -28.96 9.91 4.89
N ALA A 390 -28.57 9.86 6.16
CA ALA A 390 -29.33 9.19 7.20
C ALA A 390 -30.73 9.81 7.40
N GLN A 391 -30.84 11.15 7.34
CA GLN A 391 -32.13 11.84 7.36
C GLN A 391 -32.96 11.52 6.09
N SER A 392 -32.34 11.57 4.92
CA SER A 392 -32.97 11.22 3.64
C SER A 392 -33.52 9.79 3.65
N LEU A 393 -32.77 8.84 4.18
CA LEU A 393 -33.19 7.45 4.33
C LEU A 393 -34.47 7.32 5.17
N GLY A 394 -34.60 8.10 6.24
CA GLY A 394 -35.83 8.18 7.04
C GLY A 394 -37.04 8.71 6.26
N ILE A 395 -36.82 9.69 5.36
CA ILE A 395 -37.87 10.22 4.48
C ILE A 395 -38.27 9.18 3.42
N GLN A 396 -37.30 8.53 2.78
CA GLN A 396 -37.53 7.50 1.76
C GLN A 396 -38.34 6.31 2.30
N LYS A 397 -38.05 5.86 3.54
CA LYS A 397 -38.82 4.81 4.22
C LYS A 397 -40.27 5.21 4.40
N ARG A 398 -40.55 6.44 4.82
CA ARG A 398 -41.94 6.96 4.94
C ARG A 398 -42.61 7.09 3.58
N GLN A 399 -41.91 7.55 2.56
CA GLN A 399 -42.43 7.63 1.19
C GLN A 399 -42.84 6.26 0.67
N GLN A 400 -42.01 5.24 0.87
CA GLN A 400 -42.34 3.85 0.51
C GLN A 400 -43.61 3.39 1.21
N GLN A 401 -43.75 3.58 2.53
CA GLN A 401 -44.94 3.18 3.29
C GLN A 401 -46.23 3.85 2.78
N LEU A 402 -46.15 5.17 2.54
CA LEU A 402 -47.29 5.92 1.97
C LEU A 402 -47.64 5.44 0.55
N GLY A 403 -46.61 5.17 -0.26
CA GLY A 403 -46.82 4.60 -1.61
C GLY A 403 -47.54 3.25 -1.58
N GLU A 404 -47.13 2.35 -0.66
CA GLU A 404 -47.79 1.04 -0.50
C GLU A 404 -49.24 1.18 -0.06
N GLN A 405 -49.57 2.11 0.84
CA GLN A 405 -50.95 2.42 1.22
C GLN A 405 -51.76 2.97 0.01
N THR A 406 -51.18 3.91 -0.74
CA THR A 406 -51.78 4.49 -1.92
C THR A 406 -52.06 3.43 -2.98
N ARG A 407 -51.11 2.51 -3.21
CA ARG A 407 -51.27 1.40 -4.16
C ARG A 407 -52.46 0.51 -3.79
N ALA A 408 -52.59 0.14 -2.51
CA ALA A 408 -53.73 -0.69 -2.06
C ALA A 408 -55.05 0.00 -2.33
N LEU A 409 -55.18 1.30 -2.00
CA LEU A 409 -56.39 2.10 -2.29
C LEU A 409 -56.70 2.19 -3.80
N TYR A 410 -55.67 2.43 -4.62
CA TYR A 410 -55.87 2.54 -6.09
C TYR A 410 -56.23 1.20 -6.70
N GLN A 411 -55.69 0.10 -6.21
CA GLN A 411 -56.03 -1.24 -6.66
C GLN A 411 -57.50 -1.55 -6.37
N ASP A 412 -58.02 -1.24 -5.19
CA ASP A 412 -59.42 -1.43 -4.83
C ASP A 412 -60.35 -0.54 -5.68
N GLN A 413 -60.00 0.73 -5.89
CA GLN A 413 -60.75 1.65 -6.72
C GLN A 413 -60.81 1.22 -8.22
N TYR A 414 -59.70 0.68 -8.72
CA TYR A 414 -59.64 0.16 -10.10
C TYR A 414 -60.43 -1.13 -10.26
N LEU A 415 -60.28 -2.09 -9.32
CA LEU A 415 -60.90 -3.43 -9.47
C LEU A 415 -62.37 -3.45 -9.10
N GLN A 416 -62.74 -2.80 -8.00
CA GLN A 416 -64.12 -2.90 -7.45
C GLN A 416 -65.04 -1.78 -7.92
N LEU A 417 -64.50 -0.56 -8.01
CA LEU A 417 -65.34 0.61 -8.31
C LEU A 417 -65.25 1.05 -9.77
N GLY A 418 -64.22 0.61 -10.51
CA GLY A 418 -63.97 1.07 -11.89
C GLY A 418 -63.74 2.57 -12.03
N SER A 419 -63.50 3.27 -10.90
CA SER A 419 -63.40 4.74 -10.83
C SER A 419 -62.01 5.30 -11.08
N ARG A 420 -60.97 4.46 -11.11
CA ARG A 420 -59.58 4.86 -11.35
C ARG A 420 -59.04 4.30 -12.67
N PRO A 421 -58.29 5.08 -13.44
CA PRO A 421 -57.58 4.56 -14.62
C PRO A 421 -56.42 3.64 -14.23
N LEU A 422 -56.13 2.64 -15.08
CA LEU A 422 -54.97 1.73 -14.90
C LEU A 422 -53.66 2.48 -14.77
N LEU A 423 -53.51 3.59 -15.49
CA LEU A 423 -52.28 4.38 -15.49
C LEU A 423 -51.88 4.85 -14.06
N ASP A 424 -52.86 5.22 -13.23
CA ASP A 424 -52.59 5.64 -11.84
C ASP A 424 -52.04 4.47 -11.03
N LEU A 425 -52.55 3.25 -11.23
CA LEU A 425 -52.05 2.04 -10.56
C LEU A 425 -50.61 1.70 -11.01
N LEU A 426 -50.33 1.78 -12.30
CA LEU A 426 -48.98 1.54 -12.85
C LEU A 426 -47.98 2.61 -12.38
N ASN A 427 -48.40 3.86 -12.29
CA ASN A 427 -47.51 4.95 -11.82
C ASN A 427 -47.18 4.80 -10.34
N VAL A 428 -48.14 4.51 -9.48
CA VAL A 428 -47.86 4.33 -8.04
C VAL A 428 -46.98 3.09 -7.79
N ASP A 429 -47.17 2.00 -8.57
CA ASP A 429 -46.30 0.82 -8.50
C ASP A 429 -44.85 1.20 -8.89
N GLN A 430 -44.67 1.97 -9.96
CA GLN A 430 -43.37 2.48 -10.37
C GLN A 430 -42.71 3.38 -9.27
N GLU A 431 -43.50 4.29 -8.66
CA GLU A 431 -43.01 5.18 -7.59
C GLU A 431 -42.52 4.38 -6.37
N ILE A 432 -43.22 3.32 -5.97
CA ILE A 432 -42.82 2.45 -4.87
C ILE A 432 -41.48 1.79 -5.16
N TYR A 433 -41.32 1.17 -6.33
CA TYR A 433 -40.08 0.50 -6.68
C TYR A 433 -38.91 1.49 -6.84
N GLN A 434 -39.18 2.68 -7.40
CA GLN A 434 -38.17 3.76 -7.47
C GLN A 434 -37.73 4.20 -6.07
N ALA A 435 -38.67 4.33 -5.12
CA ALA A 435 -38.36 4.65 -3.73
C ALA A 435 -37.49 3.55 -3.07
N ARG A 436 -37.82 2.26 -3.30
CA ARG A 436 -37.07 1.11 -2.82
C ARG A 436 -35.64 1.08 -3.39
N PHE A 437 -35.46 1.32 -4.69
CA PHE A 437 -34.15 1.42 -5.32
C PHE A 437 -33.33 2.56 -4.73
N SER A 438 -33.92 3.75 -4.60
CA SER A 438 -33.27 4.91 -4.01
C SER A 438 -32.86 4.66 -2.56
N GLN A 439 -33.68 3.96 -1.78
CA GLN A 439 -33.35 3.59 -0.39
C GLN A 439 -32.12 2.70 -0.34
N VAL A 440 -32.01 1.65 -1.16
CA VAL A 440 -30.85 0.76 -1.18
C VAL A 440 -29.58 1.50 -1.62
N LEU A 441 -29.69 2.36 -2.63
CA LEU A 441 -28.55 3.18 -3.09
C LEU A 441 -28.08 4.14 -1.99
N THR A 442 -29.02 4.81 -1.30
CA THR A 442 -28.70 5.71 -0.17
C THR A 442 -28.05 4.94 0.98
N GLU A 443 -28.55 3.73 1.32
CA GLU A 443 -27.96 2.86 2.35
C GLU A 443 -26.54 2.44 1.98
N SER A 444 -26.30 2.05 0.72
CA SER A 444 -24.96 1.69 0.25
C SER A 444 -24.01 2.87 0.26
N GLN A 445 -24.47 4.08 -0.10
CA GLN A 445 -23.67 5.29 -0.02
C GLN A 445 -23.33 5.65 1.42
N LEU A 446 -24.28 5.55 2.35
CA LEU A 446 -24.06 5.79 3.78
C LEU A 446 -23.00 4.83 4.33
N ARG A 447 -23.11 3.54 4.04
CA ARG A 447 -22.08 2.54 4.45
C ARG A 447 -20.70 2.86 3.86
N SER A 448 -20.62 3.35 2.62
CA SER A 448 -19.35 3.78 2.02
C SER A 448 -18.75 4.98 2.76
N LEU A 449 -19.57 5.96 3.14
CA LEU A 449 -19.11 7.12 3.93
C LEU A 449 -18.63 6.72 5.33
N GLU A 450 -19.26 5.72 5.95
CA GLU A 450 -18.82 5.16 7.23
C GLU A 450 -17.42 4.53 7.11
N LEU A 451 -17.13 3.83 5.99
CA LEU A 451 -15.79 3.33 5.68
C LEU A 451 -14.78 4.47 5.48
N ASP A 452 -15.17 5.54 4.79
CA ASP A 452 -14.33 6.73 4.61
C ASP A 452 -14.01 7.40 5.95
N CYS A 453 -14.98 7.46 6.87
CA CYS A 453 -14.76 7.95 8.24
C CYS A 453 -13.78 7.06 9.02
N LEU A 454 -13.88 5.73 8.91
CA LEU A 454 -12.93 4.79 9.52
C LEU A 454 -11.52 4.97 8.95
N PHE A 455 -11.41 5.09 7.64
CA PHE A 455 -10.13 5.30 6.96
C PHE A 455 -9.48 6.62 7.38
N SER A 456 -10.24 7.72 7.38
CA SER A 456 -9.75 9.06 7.73
C SER A 456 -9.31 9.17 9.19
N THR A 457 -9.90 8.37 10.08
CA THR A 457 -9.57 8.34 11.52
C THR A 457 -8.56 7.26 11.89
N GLY A 458 -8.09 6.43 10.92
CA GLY A 458 -7.15 5.33 11.16
C GLY A 458 -7.75 4.15 11.94
N LYS A 459 -9.08 4.02 11.99
CA LYS A 459 -9.80 2.98 12.75
C LYS A 459 -10.14 1.74 11.93
N MET A 460 -9.71 1.66 10.67
CA MET A 460 -9.95 0.49 9.83
C MET A 460 -9.43 -0.79 10.50
N ARG A 461 -8.19 -0.77 11.00
CA ARG A 461 -7.55 -1.94 11.63
C ARG A 461 -8.30 -2.43 12.87
N THR A 462 -8.81 -1.51 13.69
CA THR A 462 -9.59 -1.84 14.91
C THR A 462 -10.92 -2.49 14.56
N VAL A 463 -11.72 -1.88 13.66
CA VAL A 463 -13.07 -2.35 13.31
C VAL A 463 -13.03 -3.68 12.58
N PHE A 464 -12.04 -3.89 11.71
CA PHE A 464 -11.85 -5.16 10.98
C PHE A 464 -11.00 -6.18 11.73
N ALA A 465 -10.60 -5.89 12.99
CA ALA A 465 -9.82 -6.78 13.86
C ALA A 465 -8.50 -7.24 13.19
N LEU A 466 -7.78 -6.30 12.57
CA LEU A 466 -6.47 -6.52 11.95
C LEU A 466 -5.31 -6.26 12.92
N GLU A 467 -5.57 -5.69 14.09
CA GLU A 467 -4.60 -5.43 15.14
C GLU A 467 -4.12 -6.74 15.76
N ASN A 468 -2.86 -6.77 16.19
CA ASN A 468 -2.20 -7.94 16.78
C ASN A 468 -2.21 -9.18 15.85
N GLN A 469 -2.30 -8.97 14.55
CA GLN A 469 -2.19 -10.02 13.55
C GLN A 469 -0.88 -9.88 12.77
N ASN A 470 -0.35 -11.03 12.33
CA ASN A 470 0.74 -11.04 11.36
C ASN A 470 0.12 -10.97 9.97
N ILE A 471 0.37 -9.86 9.27
CA ILE A 471 -0.07 -9.64 7.90
C ILE A 471 1.16 -9.67 7.01
N GLN A 472 1.28 -10.71 6.18
CA GLN A 472 2.38 -10.89 5.22
C GLN A 472 3.79 -10.70 5.83
N GLY A 473 3.99 -11.18 7.08
CA GLY A 473 5.27 -11.12 7.78
C GLY A 473 5.49 -9.88 8.65
N VAL A 474 4.53 -8.95 8.69
CA VAL A 474 4.57 -7.77 9.57
C VAL A 474 3.52 -7.90 10.67
N GLU A 475 3.95 -7.75 11.92
CA GLU A 475 3.06 -7.69 13.08
C GLU A 475 2.45 -6.30 13.20
N ILE A 476 1.13 -6.21 13.08
CA ILE A 476 0.40 -4.95 13.21
C ILE A 476 0.14 -4.69 14.69
N ARG A 477 0.79 -3.68 15.24
CA ARG A 477 0.54 -3.21 16.61
C ARG A 477 -0.47 -2.08 16.62
N PRO A 478 -1.29 -1.95 17.70
CA PRO A 478 -2.29 -0.91 17.83
C PRO A 478 -1.71 0.50 17.88
#